data_301bc1d2e49d57a851362f0665b71fa9
#
_entry.id   301bc1d2e49d57a851362f0665b71fa9
#
_cell.length_a   1.000
_cell.length_b   1.000
_cell.length_c   1.000
_cell.angle_alpha   90.00
_cell.angle_beta   90.00
_cell.angle_gamma   90.00
#
_symmetry.space_group_name_H-M   'P 1'
#
loop_
_entity.id
_entity.type
_entity.pdbx_description
1 polymer ?
#
loop_
_entity_poly.entity_id
_entity_poly.type
_entity_poly.pdbx_seq_one_letter_code
_entity_poly.pdbx_strand_id
1 'polypeptide(L)'
;VPLALTVKPAYEGPVMPRLLLTSTSFQDTPGAHHDLLKSTGWEIVTARGPLSEKDTLAQVGEIDGYICGDDAITAQVIAKALPRLKVISKYGIGTDKIDIPAATTAGIPVLFTPGVNHTTVAEHAFLLLLALERNFIFHTDSTRTGGWKRKTGFELFGKTIGIVGLGRIGKEVAIRAKAFGMQIVGHGNHWDESFAKTHSVKRLHTINELLAVSDYVSLHTDLKPETHNLICAQTLAKLKPGALIINCARGEVVNSADVAAALKSGQLRGYATDVLDQEPPAADHPLINLPNCIVTPHVASRTAESVERQATCAVENLLKAFRGEKPEGIKNPEVTLVRHF
;
A
#
# COMPACT_ATOMS: atom_id res chain seq x y z
N VAL A 1 11.92 -2.55 -35.52
CA VAL A 1 11.57 -3.97 -35.64
C VAL A 1 11.54 -4.50 -34.22
N PRO A 2 10.38 -4.91 -33.63
CA PRO A 2 10.36 -5.48 -32.32
C PRO A 2 11.03 -6.87 -32.37
N LEU A 3 12.05 -7.06 -31.52
CA LEU A 3 12.60 -8.37 -31.25
C LEU A 3 11.49 -9.22 -30.61
N ALA A 4 10.97 -10.18 -31.34
CA ALA A 4 10.14 -11.22 -30.80
C ALA A 4 10.99 -12.05 -29.80
N LEU A 5 10.80 -11.82 -28.51
CA LEU A 5 11.29 -12.70 -27.47
C LEU A 5 10.54 -14.03 -27.63
N THR A 6 11.18 -15.01 -28.25
CA THR A 6 10.72 -16.40 -28.22
C THR A 6 10.93 -16.91 -26.79
N VAL A 7 9.91 -16.72 -25.95
CA VAL A 7 9.86 -17.31 -24.61
C VAL A 7 9.61 -18.79 -24.82
N LYS A 8 10.61 -19.65 -24.54
CA LYS A 8 10.40 -21.09 -24.41
C LYS A 8 9.35 -21.31 -23.32
N PRO A 9 8.42 -22.28 -23.50
CA PRO A 9 7.49 -22.60 -22.42
C PRO A 9 8.26 -22.93 -21.14
N ALA A 10 7.87 -22.31 -20.04
CA ALA A 10 8.63 -22.33 -18.78
C ALA A 10 8.54 -23.65 -18.04
N TYR A 11 7.81 -24.66 -18.55
CA TYR A 11 7.52 -25.90 -17.84
C TYR A 11 7.70 -27.16 -18.70
N GLU A 12 8.51 -28.11 -18.24
CA GLU A 12 8.76 -29.43 -18.85
C GLU A 12 8.41 -30.60 -17.89
N GLY A 13 7.65 -30.37 -16.82
CA GLY A 13 7.31 -31.38 -15.81
C GLY A 13 6.05 -32.18 -16.13
N PRO A 14 5.82 -33.31 -15.44
CA PRO A 14 4.69 -34.20 -15.71
C PRO A 14 3.32 -33.67 -15.28
N VAL A 15 3.26 -32.64 -14.45
CA VAL A 15 2.00 -32.01 -13.98
C VAL A 15 2.12 -30.50 -14.10
N MET A 16 1.21 -29.88 -14.85
CA MET A 16 1.15 -28.43 -15.04
C MET A 16 0.91 -27.71 -13.69
N PRO A 17 1.75 -26.72 -13.32
CA PRO A 17 1.53 -25.96 -12.10
C PRO A 17 0.20 -25.21 -12.11
N ARG A 18 -0.43 -25.13 -10.95
CA ARG A 18 -1.70 -24.43 -10.74
C ARG A 18 -1.48 -23.20 -9.88
N LEU A 19 -1.81 -22.03 -10.42
CA LEU A 19 -1.61 -20.73 -9.79
C LEU A 19 -2.94 -20.14 -9.37
N LEU A 20 -3.07 -19.75 -8.11
CA LEU A 20 -4.17 -18.90 -7.64
C LEU A 20 -3.80 -17.43 -7.80
N LEU A 21 -4.66 -16.66 -8.46
CA LEU A 21 -4.54 -15.21 -8.64
C LEU A 21 -5.77 -14.51 -8.02
N THR A 22 -5.55 -13.69 -6.99
CA THR A 22 -6.65 -13.02 -6.29
C THR A 22 -6.63 -11.50 -6.40
N SER A 23 -5.49 -10.89 -6.76
CA SER A 23 -5.40 -9.43 -6.91
C SER A 23 -6.36 -8.91 -7.98
N THR A 24 -7.36 -8.10 -7.56
CA THR A 24 -8.37 -7.54 -8.46
C THR A 24 -7.80 -6.54 -9.45
N SER A 25 -6.86 -5.69 -9.02
CA SER A 25 -6.22 -4.73 -9.92
C SER A 25 -5.39 -5.41 -11.02
N PHE A 26 -4.71 -6.52 -10.69
CA PHE A 26 -4.03 -7.35 -11.69
C PHE A 26 -5.02 -7.87 -12.74
N GLN A 27 -6.17 -8.40 -12.29
CA GLN A 27 -7.17 -9.01 -13.16
C GLN A 27 -7.91 -7.99 -14.04
N ASP A 28 -8.20 -6.80 -13.49
CA ASP A 28 -9.06 -5.79 -14.12
C ASP A 28 -8.32 -4.86 -15.07
N THR A 29 -7.02 -4.68 -14.89
CA THR A 29 -6.24 -3.70 -15.67
C THR A 29 -5.60 -4.38 -16.88
N PRO A 30 -5.90 -3.97 -18.11
CA PRO A 30 -5.22 -4.48 -19.30
C PRO A 30 -3.72 -4.16 -19.28
N GLY A 31 -2.88 -5.07 -19.78
CA GLY A 31 -1.43 -4.85 -19.87
C GLY A 31 -0.64 -6.10 -20.20
N ALA A 32 0.65 -5.92 -20.48
CA ALA A 32 1.58 -7.00 -20.89
C ALA A 32 1.77 -8.07 -19.81
N HIS A 33 1.46 -7.78 -18.56
CA HIS A 33 1.51 -8.74 -17.45
C HIS A 33 0.58 -9.94 -17.65
N HIS A 34 -0.55 -9.77 -18.35
CA HIS A 34 -1.44 -10.89 -18.72
C HIS A 34 -0.77 -11.83 -19.72
N ASP A 35 -0.07 -11.27 -20.70
CA ASP A 35 0.62 -12.08 -21.71
C ASP A 35 1.82 -12.80 -21.08
N LEU A 36 2.56 -12.14 -20.19
CA LEU A 36 3.60 -12.77 -19.40
C LEU A 36 3.06 -13.94 -18.57
N LEU A 37 1.92 -13.77 -17.88
CA LEU A 37 1.30 -14.82 -17.09
C LEU A 37 0.82 -15.98 -17.99
N LYS A 38 0.17 -15.70 -19.10
CA LYS A 38 -0.27 -16.71 -20.09
C LYS A 38 0.91 -17.47 -20.70
N SER A 39 2.05 -16.81 -20.94
CA SER A 39 3.23 -17.43 -21.53
C SER A 39 3.84 -18.54 -20.64
N THR A 40 3.49 -18.60 -19.35
CA THR A 40 3.90 -19.68 -18.44
C THR A 40 3.30 -21.02 -18.85
N GLY A 41 2.15 -21.03 -19.51
CA GLY A 41 1.38 -22.22 -19.81
C GLY A 41 0.69 -22.86 -18.57
N TRP A 42 0.74 -22.22 -17.42
CA TRP A 42 0.17 -22.74 -16.16
C TRP A 42 -1.36 -22.65 -16.12
N GLU A 43 -1.98 -23.51 -15.34
CA GLU A 43 -3.39 -23.39 -15.03
C GLU A 43 -3.60 -22.20 -14.07
N ILE A 44 -4.35 -21.19 -14.50
CA ILE A 44 -4.62 -20.01 -13.68
C ILE A 44 -6.03 -20.10 -13.10
N VAL A 45 -6.11 -20.21 -11.78
CA VAL A 45 -7.37 -20.14 -11.02
C VAL A 45 -7.50 -18.71 -10.51
N THR A 46 -8.63 -18.08 -10.76
CA THR A 46 -8.90 -16.71 -10.32
C THR A 46 -9.97 -16.66 -9.25
N ALA A 47 -9.76 -15.79 -8.25
CA ALA A 47 -10.77 -15.39 -7.29
C ALA A 47 -10.69 -13.86 -7.09
N ARG A 48 -11.70 -13.26 -6.49
CA ARG A 48 -11.77 -11.79 -6.31
C ARG A 48 -11.41 -11.43 -4.88
N GLY A 49 -10.16 -11.04 -4.65
CA GLY A 49 -9.71 -10.55 -3.35
C GLY A 49 -10.16 -9.10 -3.03
N PRO A 50 -9.93 -8.64 -1.80
CA PRO A 50 -9.28 -9.38 -0.71
C PRO A 50 -10.17 -10.50 -0.16
N LEU A 51 -9.57 -11.69 0.06
CA LEU A 51 -10.28 -12.85 0.59
C LEU A 51 -10.16 -12.90 2.13
N SER A 52 -11.27 -13.21 2.81
CA SER A 52 -11.25 -13.60 4.21
C SER A 52 -10.48 -14.91 4.41
N GLU A 53 -10.06 -15.22 5.63
CA GLU A 53 -9.43 -16.53 5.92
C GLU A 53 -10.30 -17.70 5.45
N LYS A 54 -11.60 -17.65 5.73
CA LYS A 54 -12.57 -18.69 5.32
C LYS A 54 -12.59 -18.87 3.80
N ASP A 55 -12.62 -17.75 3.05
CA ASP A 55 -12.68 -17.79 1.60
C ASP A 55 -11.34 -18.22 1.00
N THR A 56 -10.22 -17.80 1.60
CA THR A 56 -8.88 -18.24 1.20
C THR A 56 -8.71 -19.75 1.42
N LEU A 57 -9.17 -20.26 2.56
CA LEU A 57 -9.17 -21.70 2.84
C LEU A 57 -9.94 -22.50 1.76
N ALA A 58 -11.02 -21.95 1.20
CA ALA A 58 -11.78 -22.64 0.16
C ALA A 58 -11.02 -22.75 -1.18
N GLN A 59 -10.00 -21.92 -1.43
CA GLN A 59 -9.30 -21.82 -2.72
C GLN A 59 -7.94 -22.55 -2.75
N VAL A 60 -7.27 -22.73 -1.59
CA VAL A 60 -5.83 -23.07 -1.59
C VAL A 60 -5.49 -24.55 -1.63
N GLY A 61 -6.47 -25.47 -1.62
CA GLY A 61 -6.22 -26.92 -1.46
C GLY A 61 -5.40 -27.57 -2.58
N GLU A 62 -5.40 -27.02 -3.78
CA GLU A 62 -4.85 -27.62 -4.99
C GLU A 62 -4.00 -26.65 -5.83
N ILE A 63 -3.20 -25.78 -5.19
CA ILE A 63 -2.39 -24.77 -5.87
C ILE A 63 -0.88 -24.99 -5.61
N ASP A 64 -0.07 -24.70 -6.62
CA ASP A 64 1.40 -24.73 -6.52
C ASP A 64 2.00 -23.35 -6.25
N GLY A 65 1.33 -22.29 -6.75
CA GLY A 65 1.72 -20.91 -6.53
C GLY A 65 0.53 -20.03 -6.17
N TYR A 66 0.81 -18.91 -5.49
CA TYR A 66 -0.23 -17.96 -5.10
C TYR A 66 0.24 -16.52 -5.38
N ILE A 67 -0.38 -15.83 -6.33
CA ILE A 67 -0.25 -14.36 -6.49
C ILE A 67 -1.41 -13.72 -5.74
N CYS A 68 -1.12 -13.20 -4.54
CA CYS A 68 -2.12 -12.66 -3.62
C CYS A 68 -2.18 -11.13 -3.64
N GLY A 69 -3.38 -10.59 -3.38
CA GLY A 69 -3.61 -9.22 -2.94
C GLY A 69 -3.48 -9.09 -1.41
N ASP A 70 -4.46 -8.44 -0.78
CA ASP A 70 -4.53 -8.27 0.69
C ASP A 70 -5.37 -9.39 1.34
N ASP A 71 -5.22 -10.60 0.85
CA ASP A 71 -5.91 -11.80 1.34
C ASP A 71 -5.36 -12.23 2.70
N ALA A 72 -6.23 -12.77 3.55
CA ALA A 72 -5.82 -13.35 4.83
C ALA A 72 -5.13 -14.71 4.62
N ILE A 73 -3.80 -14.73 4.68
CA ILE A 73 -2.97 -15.93 4.53
C ILE A 73 -2.38 -16.31 5.88
N THR A 74 -3.22 -16.94 6.70
CA THR A 74 -2.88 -17.39 8.07
C THR A 74 -2.11 -18.71 8.07
N ALA A 75 -1.62 -19.13 9.23
CA ALA A 75 -1.00 -20.43 9.41
C ALA A 75 -1.91 -21.59 8.96
N GLN A 76 -3.23 -21.49 9.20
CA GLN A 76 -4.20 -22.51 8.76
C GLN A 76 -4.33 -22.57 7.24
N VAL A 77 -4.32 -21.41 6.56
CA VAL A 77 -4.33 -21.34 5.09
C VAL A 77 -3.09 -21.98 4.51
N ILE A 78 -1.92 -21.67 5.06
CA ILE A 78 -0.63 -22.25 4.62
C ILE A 78 -0.64 -23.77 4.83
N ALA A 79 -1.04 -24.23 6.01
CA ALA A 79 -1.10 -25.65 6.33
C ALA A 79 -2.03 -26.42 5.37
N LYS A 80 -3.18 -25.86 5.02
CA LYS A 80 -4.13 -26.46 4.07
C LYS A 80 -3.57 -26.53 2.65
N ALA A 81 -2.78 -25.55 2.24
CA ALA A 81 -2.17 -25.51 0.91
C ALA A 81 -1.01 -26.51 0.72
N LEU A 82 -0.49 -27.06 1.83
CA LEU A 82 0.60 -28.05 1.79
C LEU A 82 0.06 -29.45 1.41
N PRO A 83 0.92 -30.31 0.82
CA PRO A 83 2.32 -30.09 0.45
C PRO A 83 2.50 -29.42 -0.92
N ARG A 84 1.41 -29.03 -1.58
CA ARG A 84 1.44 -28.59 -2.97
C ARG A 84 1.96 -27.17 -3.15
N LEU A 85 1.59 -26.23 -2.28
CA LEU A 85 2.05 -24.84 -2.35
C LEU A 85 3.58 -24.75 -2.26
N LYS A 86 4.20 -24.02 -3.18
CA LYS A 86 5.65 -23.82 -3.29
C LYS A 86 6.08 -22.38 -3.07
N VAL A 87 5.25 -21.41 -3.44
CA VAL A 87 5.61 -19.99 -3.44
C VAL A 87 4.37 -19.12 -3.21
N ILE A 88 4.49 -18.10 -2.37
CA ILE A 88 3.53 -17.02 -2.23
C ILE A 88 4.17 -15.74 -2.80
N SER A 89 3.57 -15.13 -3.83
CA SER A 89 4.02 -13.87 -4.42
C SER A 89 3.00 -12.78 -4.15
N LYS A 90 3.33 -11.88 -3.23
CA LYS A 90 2.50 -10.73 -2.91
C LYS A 90 2.55 -9.69 -4.05
N TYR A 91 1.42 -9.42 -4.65
CA TYR A 91 1.21 -8.25 -5.50
C TYR A 91 1.13 -7.00 -4.61
N GLY A 92 2.25 -6.29 -4.45
CA GLY A 92 2.40 -5.15 -3.56
C GLY A 92 3.55 -5.27 -2.57
N ILE A 93 3.65 -4.34 -1.63
CA ILE A 93 4.76 -4.22 -0.68
C ILE A 93 4.40 -4.77 0.71
N GLY A 94 3.18 -4.50 1.18
CA GLY A 94 2.71 -4.89 2.50
C GLY A 94 2.42 -6.38 2.59
N THR A 95 2.95 -7.04 3.60
CA THR A 95 2.76 -8.47 3.85
C THR A 95 2.07 -8.74 5.18
N ASP A 96 1.39 -7.76 5.72
CA ASP A 96 0.78 -7.77 7.06
C ASP A 96 -0.31 -8.82 7.21
N LYS A 97 -0.93 -9.23 6.09
CA LYS A 97 -1.98 -10.26 6.05
C LYS A 97 -1.44 -11.68 5.82
N ILE A 98 -0.10 -11.85 5.75
CA ILE A 98 0.57 -13.15 5.53
C ILE A 98 1.31 -13.54 6.79
N ASP A 99 1.04 -14.75 7.30
CA ASP A 99 1.78 -15.33 8.44
C ASP A 99 3.18 -15.75 7.97
N ILE A 100 4.13 -14.80 8.01
CA ILE A 100 5.52 -15.03 7.58
C ILE A 100 6.20 -16.13 8.42
N PRO A 101 6.08 -16.17 9.77
CA PRO A 101 6.63 -17.25 10.57
C PRO A 101 6.13 -18.64 10.16
N ALA A 102 4.81 -18.79 9.93
CA ALA A 102 4.24 -20.06 9.48
C ALA A 102 4.74 -20.46 8.08
N ALA A 103 4.82 -19.51 7.14
CA ALA A 103 5.37 -19.75 5.81
C ALA A 103 6.84 -20.18 5.88
N THR A 104 7.64 -19.53 6.72
CA THR A 104 9.06 -19.87 6.93
C THR A 104 9.23 -21.27 7.49
N THR A 105 8.45 -21.63 8.52
CA THR A 105 8.46 -22.99 9.11
C THR A 105 8.06 -24.04 8.09
N ALA A 106 7.13 -23.72 7.19
CA ALA A 106 6.70 -24.60 6.10
C ALA A 106 7.67 -24.62 4.91
N GLY A 107 8.75 -23.83 4.91
CA GLY A 107 9.71 -23.73 3.81
C GLY A 107 9.13 -23.03 2.57
N ILE A 108 8.10 -22.20 2.73
CA ILE A 108 7.44 -21.46 1.65
C ILE A 108 8.02 -20.05 1.56
N PRO A 109 8.70 -19.68 0.46
CA PRO A 109 9.18 -18.32 0.25
C PRO A 109 8.01 -17.37 0.03
N VAL A 110 8.04 -16.23 0.74
CA VAL A 110 7.07 -15.13 0.61
C VAL A 110 7.75 -13.97 -0.11
N LEU A 111 7.30 -13.73 -1.33
CA LEU A 111 7.83 -12.70 -2.21
C LEU A 111 6.96 -11.45 -2.15
N PHE A 112 7.54 -10.30 -2.52
CA PHE A 112 6.82 -9.03 -2.62
C PHE A 112 7.42 -8.18 -3.75
N THR A 113 6.76 -7.07 -4.14
CA THR A 113 7.17 -6.23 -5.27
C THR A 113 7.75 -4.90 -4.78
N PRO A 114 9.06 -4.81 -4.47
CA PRO A 114 9.66 -3.61 -3.94
C PRO A 114 9.85 -2.53 -5.01
N GLY A 115 9.58 -1.26 -4.67
CA GLY A 115 9.99 -0.12 -5.50
C GLY A 115 9.17 0.11 -6.78
N VAL A 116 7.99 -0.47 -6.91
CA VAL A 116 7.18 -0.40 -8.16
C VAL A 116 5.97 0.53 -8.08
N ASN A 117 5.58 1.00 -6.87
CA ASN A 117 4.37 1.81 -6.67
C ASN A 117 4.58 3.14 -5.91
N HIS A 118 5.82 3.47 -5.51
CA HIS A 118 6.10 4.62 -4.64
C HIS A 118 5.68 5.96 -5.24
N THR A 119 5.92 6.16 -6.54
CA THR A 119 5.50 7.37 -7.27
C THR A 119 3.98 7.53 -7.25
N THR A 120 3.26 6.47 -7.58
CA THR A 120 1.79 6.45 -7.64
C THR A 120 1.15 6.75 -6.28
N VAL A 121 1.65 6.12 -5.22
CA VAL A 121 1.14 6.37 -3.86
C VAL A 121 1.42 7.82 -3.42
N ALA A 122 2.57 8.38 -3.76
CA ALA A 122 2.88 9.77 -3.48
C ALA A 122 1.96 10.75 -4.24
N GLU A 123 1.60 10.43 -5.48
CA GLU A 123 0.63 11.21 -6.25
C GLU A 123 -0.76 11.17 -5.62
N HIS A 124 -1.19 10.00 -5.16
CA HIS A 124 -2.46 9.85 -4.45
C HIS A 124 -2.48 10.62 -3.13
N ALA A 125 -1.37 10.62 -2.37
CA ALA A 125 -1.26 11.43 -1.16
C ALA A 125 -1.44 12.93 -1.44
N PHE A 126 -0.87 13.45 -2.53
CA PHE A 126 -1.08 14.83 -2.96
C PHE A 126 -2.49 15.08 -3.49
N LEU A 127 -3.11 14.13 -4.19
CA LEU A 127 -4.51 14.21 -4.58
C LEU A 127 -5.40 14.40 -3.33
N LEU A 128 -5.22 13.56 -2.32
CA LEU A 128 -5.98 13.62 -1.07
C LEU A 128 -5.75 14.96 -0.33
N LEU A 129 -4.50 15.41 -0.23
CA LEU A 129 -4.14 16.67 0.38
C LEU A 129 -4.83 17.85 -0.32
N LEU A 130 -4.72 17.94 -1.65
CA LEU A 130 -5.32 18.99 -2.44
C LEU A 130 -6.85 18.93 -2.43
N ALA A 131 -7.44 17.73 -2.42
CA ALA A 131 -8.89 17.56 -2.34
C ALA A 131 -9.48 18.11 -1.04
N LEU A 132 -8.79 17.90 0.09
CA LEU A 132 -9.16 18.52 1.38
C LEU A 132 -8.98 20.02 1.34
N GLU A 133 -7.77 20.51 0.98
CA GLU A 133 -7.43 21.93 1.04
C GLU A 133 -8.29 22.81 0.12
N ARG A 134 -8.66 22.28 -1.02
CA ARG A 134 -9.45 23.01 -2.00
C ARG A 134 -10.94 22.71 -1.92
N ASN A 135 -11.41 21.98 -0.89
CA ASN A 135 -12.81 21.56 -0.72
C ASN A 135 -13.38 20.90 -2.00
N PHE A 136 -12.57 20.09 -2.69
CA PHE A 136 -12.86 19.63 -4.04
C PHE A 136 -14.18 18.86 -4.12
N ILE A 137 -14.40 17.91 -3.21
CA ILE A 137 -15.63 17.09 -3.17
C ILE A 137 -16.85 17.98 -2.96
N PHE A 138 -16.80 18.91 -1.99
CA PHE A 138 -17.89 19.84 -1.73
C PHE A 138 -18.25 20.68 -2.97
N HIS A 139 -17.26 21.20 -3.70
CA HIS A 139 -17.51 22.02 -4.87
C HIS A 139 -18.11 21.20 -6.02
N THR A 140 -17.57 20.01 -6.27
CA THR A 140 -18.07 19.12 -7.33
C THR A 140 -19.49 18.63 -7.04
N ASP A 141 -19.79 18.27 -5.81
CA ASP A 141 -21.14 17.83 -5.41
C ASP A 141 -22.16 18.96 -5.48
N SER A 142 -21.76 20.19 -5.06
CA SER A 142 -22.61 21.36 -5.19
C SER A 142 -23.02 21.62 -6.65
N THR A 143 -22.05 21.57 -7.57
CA THR A 143 -22.35 21.82 -9.00
C THR A 143 -23.14 20.68 -9.65
N ARG A 144 -22.85 19.43 -9.30
CA ARG A 144 -23.61 18.25 -9.80
C ARG A 144 -25.07 18.27 -9.40
N THR A 145 -25.38 18.85 -8.24
CA THR A 145 -26.77 19.02 -7.74
C THR A 145 -27.41 20.33 -8.13
N GLY A 146 -26.86 21.06 -9.12
CA GLY A 146 -27.39 22.33 -9.62
C GLY A 146 -27.10 23.54 -8.73
N GLY A 147 -26.29 23.37 -7.67
CA GLY A 147 -25.87 24.46 -6.81
C GLY A 147 -24.62 25.20 -7.33
N TRP A 148 -24.33 26.35 -6.72
CA TRP A 148 -23.14 27.18 -7.03
C TRP A 148 -22.49 27.66 -5.73
N LYS A 149 -22.35 26.75 -4.74
CA LYS A 149 -21.77 27.09 -3.43
C LYS A 149 -20.25 27.17 -3.52
N ARG A 150 -19.68 28.18 -2.84
CA ARG A 150 -18.23 28.42 -2.83
C ARG A 150 -17.72 28.38 -1.40
N LYS A 151 -16.69 27.57 -1.14
CA LYS A 151 -15.92 27.58 0.11
C LYS A 151 -14.50 28.06 -0.20
N THR A 152 -13.95 28.90 0.68
CA THR A 152 -12.54 29.29 0.61
C THR A 152 -11.68 28.14 1.12
N GLY A 153 -10.66 27.79 0.33
CA GLY A 153 -9.63 26.81 0.71
C GLY A 153 -8.32 27.49 1.10
N PHE A 154 -7.26 26.73 1.20
CA PHE A 154 -5.93 27.20 1.58
C PHE A 154 -4.88 26.78 0.55
N GLU A 155 -3.75 27.50 0.56
CA GLU A 155 -2.59 27.20 -0.26
C GLU A 155 -1.61 26.30 0.49
N LEU A 156 -0.88 25.47 -0.25
CA LEU A 156 0.21 24.66 0.30
C LEU A 156 1.52 25.46 0.40
N PHE A 157 1.67 26.49 -0.44
CA PHE A 157 2.88 27.31 -0.50
C PHE A 157 3.24 27.91 0.86
N GLY A 158 4.51 27.79 1.26
CA GLY A 158 5.03 28.29 2.52
C GLY A 158 4.61 27.51 3.77
N LYS A 159 3.74 26.50 3.65
CA LYS A 159 3.30 25.66 4.75
C LYS A 159 4.30 24.53 5.05
N THR A 160 4.26 23.98 6.24
CA THR A 160 5.12 22.89 6.68
C THR A 160 4.42 21.54 6.54
N ILE A 161 5.02 20.61 5.80
CA ILE A 161 4.62 19.20 5.77
C ILE A 161 5.58 18.35 6.60
N GLY A 162 5.01 17.59 7.54
CA GLY A 162 5.71 16.57 8.32
C GLY A 162 5.57 15.19 7.67
N ILE A 163 6.66 14.59 7.27
CA ILE A 163 6.69 13.26 6.64
C ILE A 163 7.11 12.24 7.68
N VAL A 164 6.20 11.34 8.06
CA VAL A 164 6.47 10.22 8.96
C VAL A 164 6.86 9.01 8.14
N GLY A 165 8.14 8.68 8.13
CA GLY A 165 8.73 7.64 7.30
C GLY A 165 9.32 8.20 5.99
N LEU A 166 10.65 8.41 5.95
CA LEU A 166 11.37 8.90 4.77
C LEU A 166 11.90 7.72 3.91
N GLY A 167 11.03 6.71 3.71
CA GLY A 167 11.26 5.61 2.78
C GLY A 167 11.03 6.03 1.31
N ARG A 168 10.86 5.05 0.40
CA ARG A 168 10.65 5.35 -1.03
C ARG A 168 9.46 6.29 -1.27
N ILE A 169 8.31 6.02 -0.64
CA ILE A 169 7.10 6.85 -0.80
C ILE A 169 7.31 8.23 -0.17
N GLY A 170 7.82 8.29 1.07
CA GLY A 170 8.06 9.57 1.75
C GLY A 170 9.05 10.47 1.01
N LYS A 171 10.06 9.90 0.33
CA LYS A 171 10.97 10.65 -0.55
C LYS A 171 10.24 11.25 -1.75
N GLU A 172 9.37 10.49 -2.40
CA GLU A 172 8.55 10.98 -3.51
C GLU A 172 7.58 12.09 -3.08
N VAL A 173 7.02 11.98 -1.87
CA VAL A 173 6.21 13.05 -1.26
C VAL A 173 7.06 14.29 -0.99
N ALA A 174 8.28 14.15 -0.46
CA ALA A 174 9.18 15.27 -0.23
C ALA A 174 9.55 16.02 -1.53
N ILE A 175 9.81 15.30 -2.62
CA ILE A 175 10.10 15.90 -3.93
C ILE A 175 8.92 16.75 -4.41
N ARG A 176 7.69 16.24 -4.30
CA ARG A 176 6.48 16.95 -4.70
C ARG A 176 6.19 18.13 -3.77
N ALA A 177 6.36 17.97 -2.47
CA ALA A 177 6.22 19.05 -1.49
C ALA A 177 7.16 20.23 -1.80
N LYS A 178 8.40 19.94 -2.17
CA LYS A 178 9.36 20.97 -2.60
C LYS A 178 8.86 21.74 -3.83
N ALA A 179 8.27 21.04 -4.81
CA ALA A 179 7.73 21.68 -6.01
C ALA A 179 6.51 22.58 -5.70
N PHE A 180 5.76 22.27 -4.64
CA PHE A 180 4.68 23.14 -4.13
C PHE A 180 5.19 24.29 -3.23
N GLY A 181 6.50 24.45 -3.06
CA GLY A 181 7.08 25.52 -2.23
C GLY A 181 6.83 25.32 -0.73
N MET A 182 6.63 24.08 -0.28
CA MET A 182 6.43 23.76 1.13
C MET A 182 7.76 23.66 1.89
N GLN A 183 7.71 23.90 3.20
CA GLN A 183 8.77 23.53 4.13
C GLN A 183 8.60 22.06 4.47
N ILE A 184 9.71 21.30 4.51
CA ILE A 184 9.65 19.86 4.68
C ILE A 184 10.39 19.45 5.93
N VAL A 185 9.69 18.77 6.84
CA VAL A 185 10.30 18.13 8.01
C VAL A 185 10.04 16.63 7.93
N GLY A 186 10.94 15.82 8.46
CA GLY A 186 10.81 14.38 8.39
C GLY A 186 11.23 13.68 9.68
N HIS A 187 10.61 12.55 9.97
CA HIS A 187 10.93 11.65 11.06
C HIS A 187 10.90 10.20 10.59
N GLY A 188 11.88 9.39 11.01
CA GLY A 188 11.91 7.96 10.68
C GLY A 188 13.22 7.30 11.14
N ASN A 189 13.17 5.96 11.29
CA ASN A 189 14.31 5.18 11.77
C ASN A 189 15.43 5.04 10.72
N HIS A 190 15.07 4.96 9.45
CA HIS A 190 16.01 4.93 8.33
C HIS A 190 16.09 6.32 7.71
N TRP A 191 17.24 7.00 7.93
CA TRP A 191 17.43 8.36 7.48
C TRP A 191 18.51 8.43 6.40
N ASP A 192 18.16 9.05 5.27
CA ASP A 192 19.09 9.30 4.15
C ASP A 192 19.52 10.76 4.17
N GLU A 193 20.70 11.02 4.73
CA GLU A 193 21.26 12.37 4.85
C GLU A 193 21.50 13.05 3.50
N SER A 194 21.93 12.28 2.49
CA SER A 194 22.18 12.81 1.13
C SER A 194 20.89 13.29 0.50
N PHE A 195 19.84 12.47 0.56
CA PHE A 195 18.51 12.85 0.08
C PHE A 195 17.95 14.06 0.84
N ALA A 196 18.03 14.03 2.16
CA ALA A 196 17.52 15.10 3.03
C ALA A 196 18.18 16.44 2.71
N LYS A 197 19.50 16.47 2.53
CA LYS A 197 20.27 17.66 2.14
C LYS A 197 19.83 18.16 0.74
N THR A 198 19.76 17.27 -0.24
CA THR A 198 19.41 17.61 -1.64
C THR A 198 18.00 18.22 -1.75
N HIS A 199 17.05 17.69 -0.96
CA HIS A 199 15.64 18.11 -1.00
C HIS A 199 15.25 19.04 0.13
N SER A 200 16.22 19.49 0.96
CA SER A 200 16.00 20.42 2.07
C SER A 200 15.01 19.88 3.11
N VAL A 201 15.07 18.59 3.40
CA VAL A 201 14.25 17.93 4.43
C VAL A 201 14.93 18.08 5.78
N LYS A 202 14.31 18.82 6.72
CA LYS A 202 14.83 18.96 8.09
C LYS A 202 14.47 17.72 8.91
N ARG A 203 15.47 17.06 9.48
CA ARG A 203 15.24 15.92 10.39
C ARG A 203 14.69 16.39 11.73
N LEU A 204 13.69 15.69 12.23
CA LEU A 204 13.19 15.79 13.59
C LEU A 204 13.34 14.41 14.27
N HIS A 205 13.74 14.42 15.54
CA HIS A 205 14.14 13.19 16.22
C HIS A 205 12.99 12.46 16.87
N THR A 206 11.90 13.16 17.14
CA THR A 206 10.69 12.56 17.72
C THR A 206 9.46 12.88 16.88
N ILE A 207 8.45 12.00 16.97
CA ILE A 207 7.14 12.25 16.34
C ILE A 207 6.49 13.53 16.90
N ASN A 208 6.62 13.77 18.20
CA ASN A 208 6.03 14.96 18.85
C ASN A 208 6.61 16.27 18.32
N GLU A 209 7.93 16.32 18.08
CA GLU A 209 8.57 17.49 17.44
C GLU A 209 8.01 17.72 16.04
N LEU A 210 7.82 16.65 15.25
CA LEU A 210 7.27 16.75 13.91
C LEU A 210 5.83 17.27 13.94
N LEU A 211 4.97 16.71 14.79
CA LEU A 211 3.58 17.10 14.90
C LEU A 211 3.43 18.57 15.31
N ALA A 212 4.25 19.05 16.27
CA ALA A 212 4.16 20.41 16.79
C ALA A 212 4.46 21.51 15.75
N VAL A 213 5.23 21.20 14.70
CA VAL A 213 5.60 22.18 13.67
C VAL A 213 4.85 22.03 12.35
N SER A 214 4.10 20.94 12.17
CA SER A 214 3.49 20.59 10.91
C SER A 214 2.10 21.21 10.73
N ASP A 215 1.84 21.79 9.58
CA ASP A 215 0.51 22.16 9.11
C ASP A 215 -0.18 20.94 8.47
N TYR A 216 0.62 20.07 7.85
CA TYR A 216 0.23 18.81 7.23
C TYR A 216 1.10 17.66 7.72
N VAL A 217 0.51 16.52 7.99
CA VAL A 217 1.23 15.28 8.34
C VAL A 217 0.91 14.22 7.32
N SER A 218 1.94 13.63 6.71
CA SER A 218 1.80 12.54 5.74
C SER A 218 2.46 11.28 6.27
N LEU A 219 1.68 10.20 6.41
CA LEU A 219 2.11 8.94 7.02
C LEU A 219 2.57 7.95 5.94
N HIS A 220 3.83 7.50 6.04
CA HIS A 220 4.49 6.57 5.12
C HIS A 220 5.37 5.57 5.88
N THR A 221 4.88 5.08 6.99
CA THR A 221 5.55 4.11 7.85
C THR A 221 4.96 2.72 7.70
N ASP A 222 5.76 1.68 7.99
CA ASP A 222 5.25 0.32 8.09
C ASP A 222 4.39 0.15 9.35
N LEU A 223 3.46 -0.81 9.33
CA LEU A 223 2.75 -1.25 10.52
C LEU A 223 3.65 -2.16 11.35
N LYS A 224 3.95 -1.74 12.57
CA LYS A 224 4.74 -2.45 13.58
C LYS A 224 4.16 -2.15 14.96
N PRO A 225 4.53 -2.91 16.01
CA PRO A 225 4.08 -2.59 17.36
C PRO A 225 4.30 -1.13 17.75
N GLU A 226 5.43 -0.52 17.35
CA GLU A 226 5.81 0.86 17.69
C GLU A 226 5.04 1.91 16.88
N THR A 227 4.44 1.53 15.75
CA THR A 227 3.68 2.43 14.87
C THR A 227 2.17 2.19 14.95
N HIS A 228 1.73 1.14 15.64
CA HIS A 228 0.32 0.90 15.91
C HIS A 228 -0.24 2.02 16.79
N ASN A 229 -1.35 2.64 16.35
CA ASN A 229 -1.93 3.81 16.99
C ASN A 229 -0.92 4.96 17.23
N LEU A 230 0.05 5.13 16.33
CA LEU A 230 1.01 6.24 16.39
C LEU A 230 0.29 7.59 16.42
N ILE A 231 -0.81 7.70 15.67
CA ILE A 231 -1.72 8.84 15.71
C ILE A 231 -2.92 8.46 16.58
N CYS A 232 -2.93 8.99 17.79
CA CYS A 232 -3.96 8.77 18.82
C CYS A 232 -4.23 10.09 19.57
N ALA A 233 -5.14 10.12 20.52
CA ALA A 233 -5.52 11.34 21.27
C ALA A 233 -4.31 12.08 21.85
N GLN A 234 -3.31 11.35 22.37
CA GLN A 234 -2.10 11.95 22.98
C GLN A 234 -1.23 12.67 21.94
N THR A 235 -1.04 12.08 20.76
CA THR A 235 -0.21 12.64 19.69
C THR A 235 -0.99 13.71 18.91
N LEU A 236 -2.30 13.55 18.71
CA LEU A 236 -3.18 14.56 18.14
C LEU A 236 -3.14 15.87 18.94
N ALA A 237 -3.05 15.80 20.27
CA ALA A 237 -2.91 16.98 21.14
C ALA A 237 -1.61 17.77 20.92
N LYS A 238 -0.63 17.22 20.20
CA LYS A 238 0.64 17.91 19.84
C LYS A 238 0.58 18.63 18.51
N LEU A 239 -0.44 18.37 17.69
CA LEU A 239 -0.61 19.02 16.40
C LEU A 239 -0.91 20.52 16.54
N LYS A 240 -0.53 21.29 15.53
CA LYS A 240 -1.04 22.65 15.38
C LYS A 240 -2.57 22.62 15.27
N PRO A 241 -3.27 23.58 15.90
CA PRO A 241 -4.71 23.73 15.67
C PRO A 241 -5.01 23.87 14.18
N GLY A 242 -5.94 23.06 13.66
CA GLY A 242 -6.31 23.10 12.25
C GLY A 242 -5.35 22.37 11.29
N ALA A 243 -4.45 21.54 11.79
CA ALA A 243 -3.63 20.68 10.96
C ALA A 243 -4.46 19.65 10.16
N LEU A 244 -3.88 19.11 9.09
CA LEU A 244 -4.43 18.00 8.30
C LEU A 244 -3.52 16.78 8.38
N ILE A 245 -4.11 15.58 8.33
CA ILE A 245 -3.37 14.32 8.26
C ILE A 245 -3.77 13.57 6.98
N ILE A 246 -2.77 13.01 6.29
CA ILE A 246 -2.92 12.13 5.14
C ILE A 246 -2.32 10.77 5.48
N ASN A 247 -3.09 9.70 5.28
CA ASN A 247 -2.64 8.34 5.53
C ASN A 247 -2.79 7.45 4.29
N CYS A 248 -1.67 7.16 3.63
CA CYS A 248 -1.56 6.15 2.59
C CYS A 248 -0.62 5.00 3.03
N ALA A 249 -0.49 4.77 4.34
CA ALA A 249 0.34 3.74 4.93
C ALA A 249 -0.47 2.51 5.34
N ARG A 250 -0.97 2.47 6.57
CA ARG A 250 -1.87 1.45 7.12
C ARG A 250 -2.89 2.09 8.03
N GLY A 251 -4.11 1.55 8.04
CA GLY A 251 -5.19 2.07 8.87
C GLY A 251 -4.86 2.03 10.34
N GLU A 252 -4.28 0.93 10.81
CA GLU A 252 -3.93 0.69 12.21
C GLU A 252 -2.79 1.60 12.75
N VAL A 253 -2.12 2.36 11.90
CA VAL A 253 -1.19 3.43 12.33
C VAL A 253 -1.95 4.57 13.03
N VAL A 254 -3.25 4.63 12.81
CA VAL A 254 -4.13 5.70 13.31
C VAL A 254 -5.24 5.09 14.17
N ASN A 255 -5.51 5.67 15.34
CA ASN A 255 -6.71 5.35 16.08
C ASN A 255 -7.91 6.08 15.46
N SER A 256 -8.77 5.33 14.79
CA SER A 256 -9.92 5.87 14.03
C SER A 256 -10.90 6.65 14.91
N ALA A 257 -11.14 6.20 16.16
CA ALA A 257 -12.04 6.88 17.09
C ALA A 257 -11.48 8.22 17.57
N ASP A 258 -10.19 8.27 17.89
CA ASP A 258 -9.50 9.50 18.33
C ASP A 258 -9.46 10.55 17.22
N VAL A 259 -9.18 10.12 16.00
CA VAL A 259 -9.20 11.01 14.82
C VAL A 259 -10.62 11.53 14.56
N ALA A 260 -11.63 10.68 14.65
CA ALA A 260 -13.02 11.12 14.51
C ALA A 260 -13.42 12.14 15.58
N ALA A 261 -12.99 11.97 16.83
CA ALA A 261 -13.20 12.94 17.89
C ALA A 261 -12.50 14.27 17.63
N ALA A 262 -11.24 14.24 17.17
CA ALA A 262 -10.46 15.42 16.80
C ALA A 262 -11.06 16.19 15.62
N LEU A 263 -11.62 15.49 14.63
CA LEU A 263 -12.33 16.09 13.49
C LEU A 263 -13.63 16.77 13.93
N LYS A 264 -14.40 16.13 14.81
CA LYS A 264 -15.67 16.67 15.35
C LYS A 264 -15.44 17.89 16.23
N SER A 265 -14.36 17.92 17.03
CA SER A 265 -14.02 19.06 17.88
C SER A 265 -13.39 20.22 17.12
N GLY A 266 -12.94 20.04 15.86
CA GLY A 266 -12.20 21.02 15.08
C GLY A 266 -10.71 21.14 15.44
N GLN A 267 -10.19 20.32 16.32
CA GLN A 267 -8.76 20.21 16.62
C GLN A 267 -7.98 19.80 15.37
N LEU A 268 -8.47 18.79 14.66
CA LEU A 268 -8.02 18.40 13.34
C LEU A 268 -9.00 18.98 12.30
N ARG A 269 -8.51 19.76 11.35
CA ARG A 269 -9.34 20.39 10.33
C ARG A 269 -9.80 19.39 9.27
N GLY A 270 -8.98 18.40 8.97
CA GLY A 270 -9.33 17.35 8.02
C GLY A 270 -8.40 16.14 8.12
N TYR A 271 -8.94 15.01 7.71
CA TYR A 271 -8.24 13.74 7.57
C TYR A 271 -8.53 13.15 6.19
N ALA A 272 -7.50 12.67 5.50
CA ALA A 272 -7.72 11.92 4.28
C ALA A 272 -6.91 10.62 4.33
N THR A 273 -7.53 9.54 3.94
CA THR A 273 -6.91 8.21 4.01
C THR A 273 -7.30 7.34 2.83
N ASP A 274 -6.35 6.52 2.40
CA ASP A 274 -6.61 5.44 1.43
C ASP A 274 -6.77 4.08 2.12
N VAL A 275 -6.57 4.03 3.43
CA VAL A 275 -6.55 2.80 4.23
C VAL A 275 -7.33 2.96 5.53
N LEU A 276 -7.99 1.88 5.97
CA LEU A 276 -8.69 1.82 7.25
C LEU A 276 -8.23 0.63 8.08
N ASP A 277 -8.43 0.70 9.39
CA ASP A 277 -8.15 -0.39 10.33
C ASP A 277 -9.04 -1.63 10.09
N GLN A 278 -10.17 -1.44 9.41
CA GLN A 278 -11.02 -2.51 8.89
C GLN A 278 -11.33 -2.26 7.40
N GLU A 279 -10.93 -3.19 6.54
CA GLU A 279 -11.16 -3.14 5.09
C GLU A 279 -11.81 -4.46 4.61
N PRO A 280 -13.04 -4.43 4.03
CA PRO A 280 -13.93 -3.25 3.92
C PRO A 280 -14.47 -2.79 5.28
N PRO A 281 -14.74 -1.48 5.42
CA PRO A 281 -15.22 -0.91 6.68
C PRO A 281 -16.66 -1.33 7.00
N ALA A 282 -16.98 -1.39 8.30
CA ALA A 282 -18.36 -1.48 8.75
C ALA A 282 -19.15 -0.20 8.41
N ALA A 283 -20.46 -0.30 8.24
CA ALA A 283 -21.31 0.83 7.86
C ALA A 283 -21.30 1.98 8.89
N ASP A 284 -21.03 1.66 10.15
CA ASP A 284 -20.92 2.59 11.28
C ASP A 284 -19.48 3.03 11.61
N HIS A 285 -18.53 2.72 10.73
CA HIS A 285 -17.12 3.10 10.92
C HIS A 285 -16.99 4.61 11.17
N PRO A 286 -16.26 5.05 12.23
CA PRO A 286 -16.32 6.42 12.75
C PRO A 286 -15.85 7.50 11.77
N LEU A 287 -15.09 7.17 10.75
CA LEU A 287 -14.51 8.11 9.79
C LEU A 287 -15.31 8.28 8.50
N ILE A 288 -16.17 7.33 8.11
CA ILE A 288 -16.77 7.28 6.77
C ILE A 288 -17.70 8.45 6.47
N ASN A 289 -18.50 8.90 7.41
CA ASN A 289 -19.56 9.91 7.17
C ASN A 289 -19.19 11.30 7.70
N LEU A 290 -17.90 11.57 7.96
CA LEU A 290 -17.48 12.88 8.43
C LEU A 290 -17.23 13.83 7.25
N PRO A 291 -17.77 15.08 7.26
CA PRO A 291 -17.70 16.01 6.14
C PRO A 291 -16.28 16.53 5.85
N ASN A 292 -15.39 16.42 6.82
CA ASN A 292 -13.96 16.80 6.75
C ASN A 292 -13.04 15.57 6.73
N CYS A 293 -13.58 14.40 6.38
CA CYS A 293 -12.83 13.17 6.17
C CYS A 293 -13.00 12.70 4.72
N ILE A 294 -11.91 12.33 4.05
CA ILE A 294 -11.92 11.69 2.73
C ILE A 294 -11.35 10.28 2.89
N VAL A 295 -12.10 9.28 2.45
CA VAL A 295 -11.67 7.89 2.44
C VAL A 295 -11.72 7.36 1.02
N THR A 296 -10.62 6.76 0.55
CA THR A 296 -10.56 6.02 -0.72
C THR A 296 -10.30 4.54 -0.44
N PRO A 297 -10.80 3.61 -1.28
CA PRO A 297 -10.88 2.19 -0.95
C PRO A 297 -9.58 1.45 -1.32
N HIS A 298 -8.45 1.82 -0.69
CA HIS A 298 -7.11 1.22 -0.85
C HIS A 298 -6.68 1.15 -2.33
N VAL A 299 -6.72 2.29 -3.01
CA VAL A 299 -6.46 2.43 -4.46
C VAL A 299 -5.23 3.29 -4.77
N ALA A 300 -4.49 3.75 -3.77
CA ALA A 300 -3.35 4.66 -3.96
C ALA A 300 -2.28 4.14 -4.92
N SER A 301 -2.16 2.82 -5.06
CA SER A 301 -1.23 2.19 -6.01
C SER A 301 -1.89 1.75 -7.33
N ARG A 302 -3.20 2.02 -7.53
CA ARG A 302 -3.99 1.46 -8.63
C ARG A 302 -4.06 2.41 -9.84
N THR A 303 -2.93 2.61 -10.53
CA THR A 303 -2.88 3.22 -11.87
C THR A 303 -2.45 2.18 -12.90
N ALA A 304 -2.75 2.40 -14.18
CA ALA A 304 -2.41 1.46 -15.24
C ALA A 304 -0.92 1.08 -15.21
N GLU A 305 -0.05 2.08 -15.14
CA GLU A 305 1.41 1.90 -15.13
C GLU A 305 1.91 1.19 -13.86
N SER A 306 1.33 1.53 -12.70
CA SER A 306 1.71 0.91 -11.44
C SER A 306 1.22 -0.54 -11.36
N VAL A 307 0.02 -0.81 -11.84
CA VAL A 307 -0.53 -2.18 -11.91
C VAL A 307 0.36 -3.04 -12.80
N GLU A 308 0.72 -2.56 -14.00
CA GLU A 308 1.58 -3.31 -14.91
C GLU A 308 2.94 -3.61 -14.29
N ARG A 309 3.60 -2.62 -13.66
CA ARG A 309 4.88 -2.83 -12.96
C ARG A 309 4.77 -3.82 -11.80
N GLN A 310 3.74 -3.70 -10.97
CA GLN A 310 3.52 -4.59 -9.83
C GLN A 310 3.22 -6.02 -10.27
N ALA A 311 2.34 -6.17 -11.27
CA ALA A 311 1.92 -7.46 -11.78
C ALA A 311 3.08 -8.19 -12.47
N THR A 312 3.83 -7.50 -13.35
CA THR A 312 5.02 -8.06 -14.00
C THR A 312 6.05 -8.51 -12.94
N CYS A 313 6.37 -7.65 -11.97
CA CYS A 313 7.31 -7.99 -10.90
C CYS A 313 6.83 -9.20 -10.07
N ALA A 314 5.53 -9.30 -9.77
CA ALA A 314 4.98 -10.43 -9.02
C ALA A 314 5.09 -11.75 -9.78
N VAL A 315 4.81 -11.75 -11.09
CA VAL A 315 4.97 -12.93 -11.96
C VAL A 315 6.43 -13.31 -12.10
N GLU A 316 7.32 -12.35 -12.38
CA GLU A 316 8.76 -12.61 -12.52
C GLU A 316 9.38 -13.15 -11.24
N ASN A 317 9.03 -12.58 -10.08
CA ASN A 317 9.48 -13.09 -8.79
C ASN A 317 9.02 -14.53 -8.54
N LEU A 318 7.74 -14.81 -8.83
CA LEU A 318 7.20 -16.17 -8.75
C LEU A 318 7.99 -17.13 -9.62
N LEU A 319 8.22 -16.81 -10.90
CA LEU A 319 8.96 -17.65 -11.85
C LEU A 319 10.42 -17.86 -11.42
N LYS A 320 11.09 -16.81 -10.96
CA LYS A 320 12.45 -16.92 -10.40
C LYS A 320 12.50 -17.91 -9.24
N ALA A 321 11.58 -17.77 -8.27
CA ALA A 321 11.53 -18.68 -7.11
C ALA A 321 11.27 -20.12 -7.52
N PHE A 322 10.38 -20.39 -8.46
CA PHE A 322 10.14 -21.74 -8.99
C PHE A 322 11.36 -22.36 -9.69
N ARG A 323 12.24 -21.52 -10.26
CA ARG A 323 13.52 -21.97 -10.88
C ARG A 323 14.66 -22.10 -9.86
N GLY A 324 14.42 -21.80 -8.57
CA GLY A 324 15.47 -21.72 -7.56
C GLY A 324 16.36 -20.47 -7.70
N GLU A 325 15.92 -19.47 -8.47
CA GLU A 325 16.63 -18.22 -8.70
C GLU A 325 16.21 -17.17 -7.67
N LYS A 326 17.11 -16.22 -7.36
CA LYS A 326 16.84 -15.17 -6.39
C LYS A 326 15.82 -14.14 -6.94
N PRO A 327 14.64 -13.96 -6.30
CA PRO A 327 13.68 -12.92 -6.65
C PRO A 327 14.17 -11.53 -6.20
N GLU A 328 13.53 -10.46 -6.69
CA GLU A 328 13.86 -9.09 -6.31
C GLU A 328 13.46 -8.75 -4.87
N GLY A 329 12.38 -9.33 -4.38
CA GLY A 329 11.87 -9.12 -3.03
C GLY A 329 11.46 -10.42 -2.36
N ILE A 330 12.08 -10.74 -1.22
CA ILE A 330 11.73 -11.89 -0.36
C ILE A 330 11.67 -11.43 1.09
N LYS A 331 10.64 -11.85 1.82
CA LYS A 331 10.42 -11.45 3.22
C LYS A 331 11.07 -12.40 4.21
N ASN A 332 11.22 -13.65 3.84
CA ASN A 332 11.84 -14.71 4.64
C ASN A 332 13.05 -15.32 3.90
N PRO A 333 14.15 -14.55 3.79
CA PRO A 333 15.32 -14.93 2.98
C PRO A 333 16.07 -16.17 3.52
N GLU A 334 15.77 -16.62 4.71
CA GLU A 334 16.26 -17.86 5.33
C GLU A 334 15.67 -19.13 4.68
N VAL A 335 14.55 -19.01 3.94
CA VAL A 335 13.97 -20.12 3.20
C VAL A 335 14.80 -20.40 1.95
N THR A 336 15.26 -21.65 1.83
CA THR A 336 16.03 -22.10 0.68
C THR A 336 15.14 -22.18 -0.56
N LEU A 337 15.52 -21.47 -1.61
CA LEU A 337 14.83 -21.56 -2.91
C LEU A 337 15.24 -22.89 -3.58
N VAL A 338 14.25 -23.69 -3.89
CA VAL A 338 14.44 -25.01 -4.54
C VAL A 338 13.85 -24.93 -5.94
N ARG A 339 14.57 -25.52 -6.90
CA ARG A 339 14.04 -25.67 -8.26
C ARG A 339 12.90 -26.69 -8.27
N HIS A 340 11.75 -26.31 -8.78
CA HIS A 340 10.55 -27.13 -8.84
C HIS A 340 10.26 -27.71 -10.24
N PHE A 341 10.98 -27.25 -11.28
CA PHE A 341 10.94 -27.75 -12.66
C PHE A 341 12.18 -27.40 -13.48
#